data_7ee32c74154b92820a910450c96cef1b
#
_entry.id   7ee32c74154b92820a910450c96cef1b
#
_cell.length_a   1.000
_cell.length_b   1.000
_cell.length_c   1.000
_cell.angle_alpha   90.00
_cell.angle_beta   90.00
_cell.angle_gamma   90.00
#
_symmetry.space_group_name_H-M   'P 1'
#
loop_
_entity.id
_entity.type
_entity.pdbx_description
1 polymer ?
#
loop_
_entity_poly.entity_id
_entity_poly.type
_entity_poly.pdbx_seq_one_letter_code
_entity_poly.pdbx_strand_id
1 'polypeptide(L)'
;MKRRSVLAALGGPLFPAATDGPLPNVTFNKADAKRVPDPSGELLIYFDGPTDMCKRMTAGSLRLKPGATPHPPHEHPEEEFMVVTEGAGEMFCDGKTVKVAPGAMMYCAGRKLHGIVNTGKVPLTFYFYKWRV
;
A
#
# COMPACT_ATOMS: atom_id res chain seq x y z
N MET A 1 2.46 1.04 29.56
CA MET A 1 2.95 0.67 29.48
C MET A 1 3.40 0.54 29.37
N LYS A 2 3.23 0.63 29.19
CA LYS A 2 3.85 0.50 29.08
C LYS A 2 3.99 0.32 28.32
N ARG A 3 3.91 0.47 27.98
CA ARG A 3 4.17 0.37 27.38
C ARG A 3 4.53 0.43 26.57
N ARG A 4 4.31 0.53 26.30
CA ARG A 4 4.79 0.70 25.71
C ARG A 4 5.56 0.84 25.32
N SER A 5 5.53 0.88 25.42
CA SER A 5 6.40 1.12 25.33
C SER A 5 6.95 0.88 25.08
N VAL A 6 6.90 0.56 24.98
CA VAL A 6 7.67 0.38 24.82
C VAL A 6 7.93 0.12 23.99
N LEU A 7 8.04 -0.06 23.53
CA LEU A 7 8.56 -0.12 22.91
C LEU A 7 9.16 0.27 22.26
N ALA A 8 8.77 0.60 22.15
CA ALA A 8 9.82 1.06 21.30
C ALA A 8 11.13 1.05 21.86
N ALA A 9 11.10 1.14 22.87
CA ALA A 9 12.37 1.22 23.40
C ALA A 9 13.20 0.06 23.15
N LEU A 10 12.79 -0.81 22.59
CA LEU A 10 13.60 -1.89 22.23
C LEU A 10 14.48 -1.61 21.11
N GLY A 11 14.91 -0.41 21.01
CA GLY A 11 15.90 -0.09 20.06
C GLY A 11 15.54 -0.23 18.60
N GLY A 12 14.57 -0.92 18.28
CA GLY A 12 14.11 -1.02 16.91
C GLY A 12 12.99 -0.05 16.62
N PRO A 13 12.76 0.31 15.36
CA PRO A 13 11.59 1.11 15.02
C PRO A 13 10.32 0.32 15.28
N LEU A 14 9.27 1.03 15.70
CA LEU A 14 7.96 0.47 15.67
C LEU A 14 7.50 0.39 14.24
N PHE A 15 7.18 -0.78 13.78
CA PHE A 15 6.61 -0.90 12.45
C PHE A 15 5.46 -1.90 12.51
N PRO A 16 4.50 -1.76 11.61
CA PRO A 16 3.36 -2.65 11.60
C PRO A 16 3.78 -4.04 11.18
N ALA A 17 3.22 -5.02 11.81
CA ALA A 17 3.33 -6.41 11.43
C ALA A 17 1.91 -6.95 11.35
N ALA A 18 1.73 -8.06 10.70
CA ALA A 18 0.44 -8.72 10.73
C ALA A 18 0.09 -9.03 12.19
N THR A 19 -1.10 -8.65 12.62
CA THR A 19 -1.56 -8.82 13.98
C THR A 19 -2.77 -9.73 14.04
N ASP A 20 -2.97 -10.37 15.19
CA ASP A 20 -4.15 -11.21 15.41
C ASP A 20 -5.34 -10.40 15.92
N GLY A 21 -5.08 -9.28 16.60
CA GLY A 21 -6.12 -8.40 17.11
C GLY A 21 -6.34 -7.20 16.20
N PRO A 22 -7.36 -6.37 16.46
CA PRO A 22 -7.65 -5.18 15.66
C PRO A 22 -6.46 -4.24 15.59
N LEU A 23 -6.31 -3.59 14.44
CA LEU A 23 -5.28 -2.59 14.26
C LEU A 23 -5.45 -1.47 15.29
N PRO A 24 -4.35 -0.95 15.84
CA PRO A 24 -4.42 0.10 16.87
C PRO A 24 -4.80 1.45 16.27
N ASN A 25 -5.34 2.32 17.13
CA ASN A 25 -5.53 3.73 16.79
C ASN A 25 -4.20 4.44 16.94
N VAL A 26 -3.49 4.60 15.85
CA VAL A 26 -2.14 5.18 15.87
C VAL A 26 -1.86 5.89 14.55
N THR A 27 -0.99 6.90 14.59
CA THR A 27 -0.51 7.58 13.40
C THR A 27 0.95 7.20 13.19
N PHE A 28 1.25 6.62 12.04
CA PHE A 28 2.62 6.38 11.63
C PHE A 28 3.05 7.43 10.61
N ASN A 29 4.23 7.98 10.83
CA ASN A 29 4.91 8.77 9.82
C ASN A 29 5.64 7.81 8.86
N LYS A 30 6.13 8.33 7.76
CA LYS A 30 6.84 7.51 6.78
C LYS A 30 7.99 6.72 7.41
N ALA A 31 8.71 7.34 8.34
CA ALA A 31 9.84 6.69 9.00
C ALA A 31 9.45 5.52 9.88
N ASP A 32 8.18 5.46 10.30
CA ASP A 32 7.68 4.41 11.18
C ASP A 32 7.21 3.18 10.40
N ALA A 33 6.98 3.32 9.10
CA ALA A 33 6.46 2.24 8.28
C ALA A 33 7.53 1.15 8.06
N LYS A 34 7.08 -0.07 7.94
CA LYS A 34 7.96 -1.19 7.66
C LYS A 34 8.39 -1.16 6.19
N ARG A 35 9.70 -1.10 5.96
CA ARG A 35 10.24 -1.21 4.61
C ARG A 35 10.32 -2.69 4.22
N VAL A 36 9.75 -3.01 3.06
CA VAL A 36 9.77 -4.37 2.53
C VAL A 36 10.60 -4.36 1.24
N PRO A 37 11.58 -5.25 1.09
CA PRO A 37 12.35 -5.32 -0.15
C PRO A 37 11.43 -5.57 -1.35
N ASP A 38 11.61 -4.78 -2.40
CA ASP A 38 10.82 -4.91 -3.63
C ASP A 38 11.66 -4.43 -4.80
N PRO A 39 11.85 -5.25 -5.85
CA PRO A 39 12.69 -4.88 -6.97
C PRO A 39 12.13 -3.73 -7.80
N SER A 40 10.83 -3.47 -7.73
CA SER A 40 10.21 -2.39 -8.51
C SER A 40 10.37 -1.01 -7.87
N GLY A 41 10.73 -0.94 -6.59
CA GLY A 41 10.87 0.33 -5.91
C GLY A 41 10.89 0.22 -4.39
N GLU A 42 10.44 1.27 -3.73
CA GLU A 42 10.41 1.33 -2.28
C GLU A 42 8.99 1.02 -1.78
N LEU A 43 8.84 -0.15 -1.18
CA LEU A 43 7.56 -0.60 -0.61
C LEU A 43 7.57 -0.35 0.90
N LEU A 44 6.56 0.36 1.38
CA LEU A 44 6.36 0.64 2.79
C LEU A 44 5.00 0.11 3.22
N ILE A 45 4.96 -0.66 4.29
CA ILE A 45 3.72 -1.15 4.88
C ILE A 45 3.50 -0.38 6.19
N TYR A 46 2.38 0.31 6.26
CA TYR A 46 1.99 1.07 7.44
C TYR A 46 1.10 0.25 8.37
N PHE A 47 0.15 -0.47 7.81
CA PHE A 47 -0.79 -1.27 8.58
C PHE A 47 -1.06 -2.59 7.88
N ASP A 48 -1.15 -3.66 8.65
CA ASP A 48 -1.49 -4.97 8.12
C ASP A 48 -2.11 -5.82 9.22
N GLY A 49 -3.42 -5.97 9.21
CA GLY A 49 -4.10 -6.76 10.22
C GLY A 49 -5.62 -6.59 10.17
N PRO A 50 -6.34 -7.24 11.08
CA PRO A 50 -7.79 -7.10 11.15
C PRO A 50 -8.19 -5.76 11.73
N THR A 51 -9.42 -5.35 11.45
CA THR A 51 -10.07 -4.20 12.07
C THR A 51 -11.37 -4.66 12.70
N ASP A 52 -12.08 -3.73 13.38
CA ASP A 52 -13.40 -4.07 13.91
C ASP A 52 -14.37 -4.50 12.83
N MET A 53 -14.22 -3.98 11.61
CA MET A 53 -15.15 -4.23 10.51
C MET A 53 -14.62 -5.19 9.46
N CYS A 54 -13.32 -5.39 9.37
CA CYS A 54 -12.69 -6.15 8.31
C CYS A 54 -11.87 -7.30 8.84
N LYS A 55 -11.91 -8.44 8.15
CA LYS A 55 -11.02 -9.55 8.47
C LYS A 55 -9.58 -9.16 8.31
N ARG A 56 -9.29 -8.30 7.34
CA ARG A 56 -7.95 -7.80 7.10
C ARG A 56 -7.99 -6.47 6.38
N MET A 57 -7.11 -5.59 6.79
CA MET A 57 -6.82 -4.32 6.14
C MET A 57 -5.31 -4.22 5.97
N THR A 58 -4.87 -3.88 4.77
CA THR A 58 -3.47 -3.58 4.50
C THR A 58 -3.38 -2.19 3.90
N ALA A 59 -2.52 -1.34 4.44
CA ALA A 59 -2.29 0.00 3.92
C ALA A 59 -0.80 0.25 3.78
N GLY A 60 -0.41 0.77 2.64
CA GLY A 60 0.99 1.02 2.37
C GLY A 60 1.20 1.97 1.21
N SER A 61 2.46 2.12 0.82
CA SER A 61 2.84 2.90 -0.35
C SER A 61 3.94 2.20 -1.13
N LEU A 62 4.00 2.48 -2.42
CA LEU A 62 5.06 1.99 -3.29
C LEU A 62 5.53 3.14 -4.16
N ARG A 63 6.84 3.39 -4.12
CA ARG A 63 7.48 4.38 -4.99
C ARG A 63 8.19 3.63 -6.09
N LEU A 64 7.55 3.58 -7.26
CA LEU A 64 8.02 2.83 -8.41
C LEU A 64 9.15 3.56 -9.12
N LYS A 65 10.17 2.80 -9.49
CA LYS A 65 11.21 3.30 -10.39
C LYS A 65 10.60 3.62 -11.76
N PRO A 66 11.22 4.53 -12.54
CA PRO A 66 10.79 4.77 -13.92
C PRO A 66 10.70 3.46 -14.71
N GLY A 67 9.60 3.28 -15.41
CA GLY A 67 9.35 2.10 -16.23
C GLY A 67 8.92 0.85 -15.48
N ALA A 68 8.88 0.89 -14.16
CA ALA A 68 8.60 -0.31 -13.37
C ALA A 68 7.11 -0.53 -13.13
N THR A 69 6.79 -1.79 -12.90
CA THR A 69 5.49 -2.23 -12.38
C THR A 69 5.76 -3.20 -11.23
N PRO A 70 4.92 -3.21 -10.18
CA PRO A 70 5.18 -4.10 -9.05
C PRO A 70 5.05 -5.58 -9.41
N HIS A 71 4.17 -5.87 -10.35
CA HIS A 71 3.88 -7.23 -10.81
C HIS A 71 3.02 -7.11 -12.07
N PRO A 72 2.91 -8.17 -12.87
CA PRO A 72 1.91 -8.21 -13.94
C PRO A 72 0.51 -7.97 -13.34
N PRO A 73 -0.46 -7.53 -14.13
CA PRO A 73 -1.82 -7.40 -13.63
C PRO A 73 -2.26 -8.66 -12.92
N HIS A 74 -2.88 -8.49 -11.76
CA HIS A 74 -3.29 -9.62 -10.92
C HIS A 74 -4.66 -9.36 -10.31
N GLU A 75 -5.21 -10.38 -9.68
CA GLU A 75 -6.44 -10.28 -8.91
C GLU A 75 -6.24 -10.88 -7.52
N HIS A 76 -7.04 -10.42 -6.58
CA HIS A 76 -7.09 -10.95 -5.22
C HIS A 76 -8.48 -10.71 -4.64
N PRO A 77 -8.85 -11.41 -3.55
CA PRO A 77 -10.20 -11.27 -2.98
C PRO A 77 -10.50 -9.91 -2.37
N GLU A 78 -9.48 -9.15 -1.99
CA GLU A 78 -9.67 -7.84 -1.37
C GLU A 78 -10.18 -6.80 -2.36
N GLU A 79 -10.99 -5.87 -1.87
CA GLU A 79 -11.23 -4.60 -2.55
C GLU A 79 -10.01 -3.72 -2.33
N GLU A 80 -9.79 -2.78 -3.23
CA GLU A 80 -8.61 -1.94 -3.14
C GLU A 80 -8.84 -0.53 -3.66
N PHE A 81 -8.31 0.47 -2.93
CA PHE A 81 -8.09 1.81 -3.46
C PHE A 81 -6.60 2.02 -3.71
N MET A 82 -6.28 2.74 -4.77
CA MET A 82 -4.94 3.28 -5.00
C MET A 82 -5.04 4.77 -5.25
N VAL A 83 -4.10 5.53 -4.69
CA VAL A 83 -4.04 6.99 -4.85
C VAL A 83 -2.64 7.38 -5.28
N VAL A 84 -2.52 8.02 -6.45
CA VAL A 84 -1.23 8.51 -6.93
C VAL A 84 -0.93 9.84 -6.25
N THR A 85 0.27 9.96 -5.69
CA THR A 85 0.71 11.19 -5.01
C THR A 85 1.91 11.84 -5.67
N GLU A 86 2.65 11.11 -6.52
CA GLU A 86 3.85 11.60 -7.18
C GLU A 86 3.99 10.91 -8.54
N GLY A 87 4.45 11.66 -9.54
CA GLY A 87 4.72 11.06 -10.85
C GLY A 87 3.48 10.81 -11.69
N ALA A 88 3.64 10.05 -12.77
CA ALA A 88 2.55 9.75 -13.69
C ALA A 88 2.74 8.35 -14.27
N GLY A 89 1.64 7.74 -14.66
CA GLY A 89 1.69 6.40 -15.23
C GLY A 89 0.34 5.97 -15.76
N GLU A 90 0.10 4.67 -15.74
CA GLU A 90 -1.17 4.08 -16.17
C GLU A 90 -1.65 3.07 -15.16
N MET A 91 -2.94 3.08 -14.91
CA MET A 91 -3.61 2.06 -14.11
C MET A 91 -4.54 1.25 -14.99
N PHE A 92 -4.51 -0.05 -14.79
CA PHE A 92 -5.39 -0.99 -15.45
C PHE A 92 -6.34 -1.58 -14.41
N CYS A 93 -7.63 -1.58 -14.71
CA CYS A 93 -8.63 -2.19 -13.86
C CYS A 93 -9.81 -2.66 -14.67
N ASP A 94 -10.13 -3.95 -14.55
CA ASP A 94 -11.31 -4.58 -15.15
C ASP A 94 -11.44 -4.24 -16.65
N GLY A 95 -10.35 -4.40 -17.38
CA GLY A 95 -10.33 -4.22 -18.84
C GLY A 95 -10.11 -2.79 -19.32
N LYS A 96 -9.92 -1.83 -18.42
CA LYS A 96 -9.73 -0.43 -18.79
C LYS A 96 -8.38 0.08 -18.31
N THR A 97 -7.68 0.81 -19.18
CA THR A 97 -6.45 1.48 -18.85
C THR A 97 -6.69 2.98 -18.82
N VAL A 98 -6.24 3.62 -17.75
CA VAL A 98 -6.41 5.08 -17.54
C VAL A 98 -5.06 5.68 -17.24
N LYS A 99 -4.72 6.79 -17.89
CA LYS A 99 -3.55 7.57 -17.54
C LYS A 99 -3.79 8.25 -16.21
N VAL A 100 -2.78 8.22 -15.33
CA VAL A 100 -2.90 8.75 -13.99
C VAL A 100 -1.76 9.71 -13.65
N ALA A 101 -2.05 10.65 -12.76
CA ALA A 101 -1.14 11.67 -12.26
C ALA A 101 -1.51 11.95 -10.82
N PRO A 102 -0.73 12.79 -10.09
CA PRO A 102 -1.04 13.07 -8.69
C PRO A 102 -2.48 13.50 -8.48
N GLY A 103 -3.15 12.86 -7.51
CA GLY A 103 -4.56 13.07 -7.22
C GLY A 103 -5.49 12.04 -7.84
N ALA A 104 -5.00 11.20 -8.75
CA ALA A 104 -5.82 10.13 -9.31
C ALA A 104 -6.09 9.05 -8.26
N MET A 105 -7.31 8.55 -8.26
CA MET A 105 -7.73 7.45 -7.39
C MET A 105 -8.35 6.34 -8.22
N MET A 106 -7.99 5.09 -7.89
CA MET A 106 -8.59 3.90 -8.48
C MET A 106 -9.34 3.15 -7.39
N TYR A 107 -10.54 2.70 -7.70
CA TYR A 107 -11.20 1.66 -6.93
C TYR A 107 -11.27 0.40 -7.77
N CYS A 108 -10.92 -0.72 -7.17
CA CYS A 108 -11.03 -2.01 -7.81
C CYS A 108 -11.75 -2.98 -6.88
N ALA A 109 -12.83 -3.56 -7.39
CA ALA A 109 -13.57 -4.58 -6.65
C ALA A 109 -12.72 -5.83 -6.47
N GLY A 110 -13.08 -6.65 -5.49
CA GLY A 110 -12.42 -7.92 -5.26
C GLY A 110 -12.48 -8.81 -6.50
N ARG A 111 -11.40 -9.54 -6.74
CA ARG A 111 -11.25 -10.51 -7.83
C ARG A 111 -11.31 -9.90 -9.22
N LYS A 112 -11.04 -8.63 -9.35
CA LYS A 112 -10.91 -7.96 -10.65
C LYS A 112 -9.44 -7.75 -10.98
N LEU A 113 -9.09 -8.04 -12.22
CA LEU A 113 -7.72 -7.90 -12.68
C LEU A 113 -7.33 -6.42 -12.68
N HIS A 114 -6.20 -6.09 -12.09
CA HIS A 114 -5.72 -4.71 -12.01
C HIS A 114 -4.21 -4.63 -11.90
N GLY A 115 -3.68 -3.44 -12.15
CA GLY A 115 -2.25 -3.18 -12.07
C GLY A 115 -1.94 -1.72 -12.29
N ILE A 116 -0.67 -1.37 -12.10
CA ILE A 116 -0.16 -0.02 -12.29
C ILE A 116 1.23 -0.10 -12.90
N VAL A 117 1.56 0.85 -13.76
CA VAL A 117 2.89 0.96 -14.33
C VAL A 117 3.33 2.42 -14.35
N ASN A 118 4.59 2.64 -13.98
CA ASN A 118 5.21 3.95 -14.13
C ASN A 118 5.69 4.11 -15.57
N THR A 119 4.96 4.86 -16.37
CA THR A 119 5.30 5.10 -17.77
C THR A 119 6.18 6.32 -17.96
N GLY A 120 6.52 7.03 -16.87
CA GLY A 120 7.30 8.25 -16.93
C GLY A 120 8.79 8.02 -16.73
N LYS A 121 9.52 9.12 -16.60
CA LYS A 121 10.97 9.13 -16.41
C LYS A 121 11.38 9.51 -14.99
N VAL A 122 10.41 9.76 -14.13
CA VAL A 122 10.61 10.06 -12.71
C VAL A 122 9.85 9.04 -11.89
N PRO A 123 10.14 8.90 -10.59
CA PRO A 123 9.42 7.95 -9.75
C PRO A 123 7.93 8.23 -9.71
N LEU A 124 7.14 7.17 -9.56
CA LEU A 124 5.70 7.25 -9.35
C LEU A 124 5.40 6.68 -7.97
N THR A 125 4.77 7.47 -7.12
CA THR A 125 4.35 7.00 -5.80
C THR A 125 2.85 6.88 -5.75
N PHE A 126 2.38 5.74 -5.27
CA PHE A 126 0.98 5.55 -4.98
C PHE A 126 0.83 4.94 -3.59
N TYR A 127 -0.26 5.32 -2.92
CA TYR A 127 -0.68 4.68 -1.68
C TYR A 127 -1.78 3.70 -2.00
N PHE A 128 -1.81 2.57 -1.31
CA PHE A 128 -2.83 1.56 -1.51
C PHE A 128 -3.47 1.17 -0.18
N TYR A 129 -4.75 0.90 -0.25
CA TYR A 129 -5.57 0.44 0.86
C TYR A 129 -6.37 -0.73 0.35
N LYS A 130 -6.19 -1.91 0.91
CA LYS A 130 -6.98 -3.08 0.52
C LYS A 130 -7.52 -3.77 1.75
N TRP A 131 -8.72 -4.30 1.60
CA TRP A 131 -9.43 -4.89 2.72
C TRP A 131 -10.39 -5.98 2.26
N ARG A 132 -10.79 -6.81 3.22
CA ARG A 132 -11.90 -7.72 3.03
C ARG A 132 -12.64 -7.90 4.35
N VAL A 133 -13.94 -8.15 4.22
CA VAL A 133 -14.81 -8.40 5.36
C VAL A 133 -14.97 -9.88 5.67
#